data_7096b5d9b62b82e0eff272e49f028d38
#
_entry.id   7096b5d9b62b82e0eff272e49f028d38
#
_cell.length_a   1.000
_cell.length_b   1.000
_cell.length_c   1.000
_cell.angle_alpha   90.00
_cell.angle_beta   90.00
_cell.angle_gamma   90.00
#
_symmetry.space_group_name_H-M   'P 1'
#
loop_
_entity.id
_entity.type
_entity.pdbx_description
1 polymer ?
#
loop_
_entity_poly.entity_id
_entity_poly.type
_entity_poly.pdbx_seq_one_letter_code
_entity_poly.pdbx_strand_id
1 'polypeptide(L)'
;MSQQTEPATPLLSRSMSAVIIAQFFSAFGDNALLFATLALIKQLLYPDWSQPFLQMGFVAAYIILAPFVGQIADSFAKGRVMMFANTLKLAGALLICVGGNPFIGYTLVGIGAAAYSPAKYGILGEITRGDQLVKANGLMEASTIAAILTGSVAGGVLADWNIYAALSICAVAYGVALGANMLIPHLNAARPGQPWHPVQMASSFFSACRVLWRDGDARLSLIGTSMFWGAGVTLRFLLVLWVPHALGITDNATPTLLNAMVAVGIVLGAGGAARLVTLDNVRRCLPAGFLIGVVVVIFTLQHNLISAYSLLILLGALGGFFIVPLNALLQERGKASVGAGNAIAVQNLGENGAMLLMLGLYSLVVKLGVSVIAIGVGFGVLFALAIALLCTWLIVTKRRARSAGTE
;
A
#
# COMPACT_ATOMS: atom_id res chain seq x y z
N MET A 1 11.59 -47.15 13.69
CA MET A 1 11.08 -45.93 14.32
C MET A 1 10.06 -45.33 13.34
N SER A 2 8.77 -45.57 13.63
CA SER A 2 7.67 -45.05 12.84
C SER A 2 7.61 -43.55 13.02
N GLN A 3 7.84 -42.77 11.97
CA GLN A 3 7.49 -41.35 11.92
C GLN A 3 5.98 -41.27 12.09
N GLN A 4 5.55 -40.87 13.27
CA GLN A 4 4.16 -40.44 13.47
C GLN A 4 3.95 -39.20 12.60
N THR A 5 3.24 -39.36 11.49
CA THR A 5 2.67 -38.27 10.72
C THR A 5 1.67 -37.55 11.60
N GLU A 6 2.10 -36.46 12.26
CA GLU A 6 1.18 -35.57 12.94
C GLU A 6 0.10 -35.10 11.93
N PRO A 7 -1.18 -35.09 12.33
CA PRO A 7 -2.28 -34.71 11.45
C PRO A 7 -2.03 -33.31 10.91
N ALA A 8 -2.20 -33.15 9.59
CA ALA A 8 -2.06 -31.89 8.91
C ALA A 8 -3.04 -30.88 9.54
N THR A 9 -2.52 -29.91 10.26
CA THR A 9 -3.33 -28.79 10.76
C THR A 9 -3.93 -28.05 9.57
N PRO A 10 -5.26 -27.85 9.51
CA PRO A 10 -5.88 -27.18 8.39
C PRO A 10 -5.33 -25.76 8.25
N LEU A 11 -5.09 -25.30 7.03
CA LEU A 11 -4.61 -23.93 6.74
C LEU A 11 -5.51 -22.89 7.42
N LEU A 12 -6.81 -23.10 7.42
CA LEU A 12 -7.81 -22.29 8.14
C LEU A 12 -7.99 -22.78 9.59
N SER A 13 -6.92 -22.75 10.38
CA SER A 13 -7.02 -22.93 11.82
C SER A 13 -7.80 -21.77 12.45
N ARG A 14 -8.28 -21.96 13.69
CA ARG A 14 -8.96 -20.89 14.46
C ARG A 14 -8.09 -19.63 14.57
N SER A 15 -6.80 -19.80 14.80
CA SER A 15 -5.83 -18.69 14.88
C SER A 15 -5.69 -17.97 13.54
N MET A 16 -5.57 -18.71 12.44
CA MET A 16 -5.47 -18.15 11.10
C MET A 16 -6.74 -17.39 10.69
N SER A 17 -7.90 -17.95 10.97
CA SER A 17 -9.19 -17.29 10.72
C SER A 17 -9.30 -15.97 11.50
N ALA A 18 -8.91 -15.98 12.78
CA ALA A 18 -8.90 -14.76 13.61
C ALA A 18 -7.97 -13.67 13.03
N VAL A 19 -6.77 -14.05 12.59
CA VAL A 19 -5.80 -13.12 11.96
C VAL A 19 -6.35 -12.57 10.64
N ILE A 20 -6.93 -13.41 9.79
CA ILE A 20 -7.51 -12.98 8.50
C ILE A 20 -8.71 -12.05 8.71
N ILE A 21 -9.60 -12.36 9.63
CA ILE A 21 -10.75 -11.50 9.98
C ILE A 21 -10.26 -10.16 10.52
N ALA A 22 -9.30 -10.17 11.46
CA ALA A 22 -8.72 -8.94 11.99
C ALA A 22 -8.08 -8.10 10.88
N GLN A 23 -7.33 -8.72 9.97
CA GLN A 23 -6.72 -8.03 8.82
C GLN A 23 -7.77 -7.45 7.88
N PHE A 24 -8.78 -8.24 7.51
CA PHE A 24 -9.83 -7.78 6.60
C PHE A 24 -10.52 -6.51 7.15
N PHE A 25 -11.03 -6.56 8.37
CA PHE A 25 -11.76 -5.43 8.94
C PHE A 25 -10.85 -4.26 9.28
N SER A 26 -9.60 -4.48 9.67
CA SER A 26 -8.61 -3.42 9.86
C SER A 26 -8.31 -2.68 8.56
N ALA A 27 -8.03 -3.41 7.48
CA ALA A 27 -7.74 -2.82 6.16
C ALA A 27 -9.00 -2.24 5.50
N PHE A 28 -10.17 -2.85 5.70
CA PHE A 28 -11.46 -2.29 5.28
C PHE A 28 -11.69 -0.93 5.94
N GLY A 29 -11.49 -0.84 7.26
CA GLY A 29 -11.60 0.40 8.01
C GLY A 29 -10.66 1.49 7.49
N ASP A 30 -9.39 1.16 7.23
CA ASP A 30 -8.38 2.10 6.73
C ASP A 30 -8.81 2.74 5.40
N ASN A 31 -9.36 1.94 4.48
CA ASN A 31 -9.77 2.40 3.15
C ASN A 31 -11.16 3.07 3.17
N ALA A 32 -12.12 2.53 3.90
CA ALA A 32 -13.44 3.13 4.03
C ALA A 32 -13.37 4.50 4.73
N LEU A 33 -12.57 4.59 5.80
CA LEU A 33 -12.40 5.82 6.56
C LEU A 33 -11.77 6.93 5.73
N LEU A 34 -10.82 6.61 4.83
CA LEU A 34 -10.25 7.60 3.93
C LEU A 34 -11.35 8.30 3.12
N PHE A 35 -12.18 7.52 2.42
CA PHE A 35 -13.20 8.09 1.54
C PHE A 35 -14.35 8.74 2.32
N ALA A 36 -14.75 8.18 3.46
CA ALA A 36 -15.73 8.81 4.34
C ALA A 36 -15.19 10.15 4.90
N THR A 37 -13.91 10.21 5.26
CA THR A 37 -13.29 11.44 5.76
C THR A 37 -13.07 12.47 4.64
N LEU A 38 -12.77 12.04 3.42
CA LEU A 38 -12.73 12.93 2.25
C LEU A 38 -14.11 13.56 1.99
N ALA A 39 -15.19 12.80 2.10
CA ALA A 39 -16.53 13.32 2.00
C ALA A 39 -16.84 14.33 3.15
N LEU A 40 -16.42 14.02 4.37
CA LEU A 40 -16.56 14.91 5.51
C LEU A 40 -15.86 16.25 5.32
N ILE A 41 -14.58 16.27 4.87
CA ILE A 41 -13.84 17.51 4.68
C ILE A 41 -14.42 18.34 3.53
N LYS A 42 -15.01 17.71 2.49
CA LYS A 42 -15.78 18.42 1.46
C LYS A 42 -17.03 19.08 2.07
N GLN A 43 -17.79 18.35 2.89
CA GLN A 43 -18.97 18.90 3.58
C GLN A 43 -18.61 20.06 4.51
N LEU A 44 -17.43 20.01 5.14
CA LEU A 44 -16.90 21.07 6.01
C LEU A 44 -16.28 22.23 5.22
N LEU A 45 -16.38 22.22 3.88
CA LEU A 45 -15.88 23.25 2.96
C LEU A 45 -14.36 23.50 3.05
N TYR A 46 -13.59 22.48 3.39
CA TYR A 46 -12.14 22.57 3.27
C TYR A 46 -11.73 22.69 1.80
N PRO A 47 -10.70 23.48 1.47
CA PRO A 47 -10.25 23.65 0.08
C PRO A 47 -9.71 22.33 -0.50
N ASP A 48 -9.92 22.11 -1.81
CA ASP A 48 -9.56 20.86 -2.50
C ASP A 48 -8.08 20.48 -2.34
N TRP A 49 -7.18 21.48 -2.30
CA TRP A 49 -5.74 21.24 -2.10
C TRP A 49 -5.42 20.63 -0.71
N SER A 50 -6.35 20.69 0.25
CA SER A 50 -6.16 20.11 1.58
C SER A 50 -6.49 18.61 1.65
N GLN A 51 -7.23 18.07 0.69
CA GLN A 51 -7.64 16.66 0.69
C GLN A 51 -6.47 15.68 0.77
N PRO A 52 -5.35 15.87 0.03
CA PRO A 52 -4.18 15.00 0.14
C PRO A 52 -3.53 14.97 1.52
N PHE A 53 -3.72 16.01 2.35
CA PHE A 53 -3.14 16.07 3.70
C PHE A 53 -3.63 14.94 4.62
N LEU A 54 -4.84 14.41 4.40
CA LEU A 54 -5.30 13.22 5.09
C LEU A 54 -4.33 12.06 4.88
N GLN A 55 -4.06 11.75 3.62
CA GLN A 55 -3.16 10.65 3.27
C GLN A 55 -1.70 10.97 3.64
N MET A 56 -1.28 12.23 3.57
CA MET A 56 0.07 12.65 3.99
C MET A 56 0.33 12.34 5.46
N GLY A 57 -0.61 12.63 6.36
CA GLY A 57 -0.50 12.28 7.77
C GLY A 57 -0.37 10.75 7.98
N PHE A 58 -1.15 9.98 7.24
CA PHE A 58 -1.11 8.52 7.28
C PHE A 58 0.26 7.97 6.83
N VAL A 59 0.77 8.38 5.67
CA VAL A 59 2.05 7.87 5.15
C VAL A 59 3.26 8.42 5.90
N ALA A 60 3.18 9.63 6.45
CA ALA A 60 4.23 10.20 7.30
C ALA A 60 4.47 9.33 8.54
N ALA A 61 3.40 8.77 9.14
CA ALA A 61 3.53 7.83 10.25
C ALA A 61 4.35 6.59 9.86
N TYR A 62 4.14 6.02 8.68
CA TYR A 62 4.95 4.91 8.17
C TYR A 62 6.42 5.27 8.01
N ILE A 63 6.73 6.47 7.51
CA ILE A 63 8.11 6.94 7.30
C ILE A 63 8.81 7.11 8.64
N ILE A 64 8.17 7.81 9.59
CA ILE A 64 8.75 8.13 10.89
C ILE A 64 8.95 6.87 11.72
N LEU A 65 8.02 5.93 11.68
CA LEU A 65 8.04 4.72 12.48
C LEU A 65 8.80 3.56 11.82
N ALA A 66 9.13 3.63 10.53
CA ALA A 66 9.80 2.55 9.79
C ALA A 66 11.02 1.93 10.50
N PRO A 67 11.94 2.72 11.10
CA PRO A 67 13.11 2.16 11.78
C PRO A 67 12.80 1.39 13.06
N PHE A 68 11.60 1.57 13.63
CA PHE A 68 11.27 1.11 14.98
C PHE A 68 10.25 -0.02 15.01
N VAL A 69 9.28 -0.01 14.10
CA VAL A 69 8.11 -0.92 14.17
C VAL A 69 8.45 -2.39 14.03
N GLY A 70 9.53 -2.72 13.29
CA GLY A 70 9.99 -4.12 13.16
C GLY A 70 10.47 -4.68 14.50
N GLN A 71 11.30 -3.93 15.22
CA GLN A 71 11.79 -4.36 16.54
C GLN A 71 10.67 -4.37 17.58
N ILE A 72 9.74 -3.41 17.53
CA ILE A 72 8.54 -3.41 18.39
C ILE A 72 7.76 -4.71 18.19
N ALA A 73 7.52 -5.08 16.93
CA ALA A 73 6.79 -6.30 16.59
C ALA A 73 7.50 -7.58 17.07
N ASP A 74 8.84 -7.58 17.12
CA ASP A 74 9.63 -8.72 17.61
C ASP A 74 9.77 -8.76 19.14
N SER A 75 9.74 -7.58 19.79
CA SER A 75 9.91 -7.47 21.26
C SER A 75 8.65 -7.81 22.05
N PHE A 76 7.48 -7.75 21.42
CA PHE A 76 6.18 -8.06 22.03
C PHE A 76 5.48 -9.20 21.31
N ALA A 77 4.52 -9.83 21.99
CA ALA A 77 3.62 -10.79 21.36
C ALA A 77 2.87 -10.12 20.20
N LYS A 78 3.00 -10.64 18.98
CA LYS A 78 2.49 -10.00 17.77
C LYS A 78 0.98 -9.73 17.81
N GLY A 79 0.20 -10.65 18.40
CA GLY A 79 -1.23 -10.44 18.65
C GLY A 79 -1.53 -9.21 19.51
N ARG A 80 -0.68 -8.92 20.53
CA ARG A 80 -0.81 -7.71 21.36
C ARG A 80 -0.46 -6.44 20.58
N VAL A 81 0.56 -6.48 19.73
CA VAL A 81 0.92 -5.36 18.87
C VAL A 81 -0.22 -5.05 17.90
N MET A 82 -0.82 -6.07 17.28
CA MET A 82 -1.98 -5.93 16.40
C MET A 82 -3.19 -5.36 17.15
N MET A 83 -3.44 -5.81 18.38
CA MET A 83 -4.52 -5.32 19.23
C MET A 83 -4.33 -3.84 19.59
N PHE A 84 -3.15 -3.45 20.05
CA PHE A 84 -2.80 -2.07 20.35
C PHE A 84 -2.96 -1.16 19.10
N ALA A 85 -2.48 -1.62 17.96
CA ALA A 85 -2.57 -0.90 16.70
C ALA A 85 -4.04 -0.67 16.28
N ASN A 86 -4.90 -1.69 16.36
CA ASN A 86 -6.33 -1.54 16.07
C ASN A 86 -7.07 -0.69 17.12
N THR A 87 -6.65 -0.70 18.39
CA THR A 87 -7.17 0.23 19.41
C THR A 87 -6.86 1.68 19.03
N LEU A 88 -5.64 1.95 18.57
CA LEU A 88 -5.25 3.30 18.12
C LEU A 88 -6.02 3.74 16.88
N LYS A 89 -6.25 2.83 15.92
CA LYS A 89 -7.08 3.09 14.74
C LYS A 89 -8.54 3.39 15.14
N LEU A 90 -9.09 2.61 16.04
CA LEU A 90 -10.43 2.84 16.59
C LEU A 90 -10.53 4.22 17.26
N ALA A 91 -9.53 4.57 18.09
CA ALA A 91 -9.49 5.90 18.72
C ALA A 91 -9.45 7.04 17.69
N GLY A 92 -8.66 6.89 16.62
CA GLY A 92 -8.63 7.84 15.51
C GLY A 92 -9.96 7.98 14.80
N ALA A 93 -10.65 6.87 14.50
CA ALA A 93 -11.97 6.88 13.89
C ALA A 93 -13.04 7.51 14.82
N LEU A 94 -13.03 7.16 16.10
CA LEU A 94 -13.94 7.75 17.08
C LEU A 94 -13.71 9.25 17.24
N LEU A 95 -12.46 9.72 17.21
CA LEU A 95 -12.14 11.15 17.26
C LEU A 95 -12.83 11.90 16.11
N ILE A 96 -12.83 11.34 14.90
CA ILE A 96 -13.51 11.93 13.75
C ILE A 96 -15.03 11.87 13.94
N CYS A 97 -15.57 10.76 14.42
CA CYS A 97 -17.02 10.57 14.66
C CYS A 97 -17.60 11.61 15.63
N VAL A 98 -16.84 11.98 16.67
CA VAL A 98 -17.30 12.98 17.67
C VAL A 98 -17.03 14.43 17.25
N GLY A 99 -16.65 14.67 16.00
CA GLY A 99 -16.42 16.02 15.47
C GLY A 99 -15.02 16.57 15.74
N GLY A 100 -14.05 15.72 16.12
CA GLY A 100 -12.65 16.10 16.24
C GLY A 100 -12.01 16.37 14.88
N ASN A 101 -10.76 16.88 14.90
CA ASN A 101 -10.03 17.21 13.68
C ASN A 101 -9.79 15.96 12.81
N PRO A 102 -10.30 15.92 11.55
CA PRO A 102 -10.22 14.76 10.69
C PRO A 102 -8.79 14.39 10.31
N PHE A 103 -7.89 15.36 10.17
CA PHE A 103 -6.49 15.12 9.82
C PHE A 103 -5.73 14.46 10.98
N ILE A 104 -5.98 14.89 12.22
CA ILE A 104 -5.39 14.27 13.41
C ILE A 104 -5.94 12.85 13.58
N GLY A 105 -7.25 12.66 13.46
CA GLY A 105 -7.88 11.34 13.60
C GLY A 105 -7.35 10.35 12.56
N TYR A 106 -7.23 10.75 11.30
CA TYR A 106 -6.71 9.88 10.25
C TYR A 106 -5.19 9.63 10.37
N THR A 107 -4.42 10.59 10.91
CA THR A 107 -3.00 10.38 11.24
C THR A 107 -2.83 9.34 12.35
N LEU A 108 -3.68 9.35 13.38
CA LEU A 108 -3.69 8.31 14.41
C LEU A 108 -3.95 6.92 13.83
N VAL A 109 -4.86 6.82 12.86
CA VAL A 109 -5.07 5.57 12.11
C VAL A 109 -3.80 5.15 11.37
N GLY A 110 -3.09 6.09 10.75
CA GLY A 110 -1.80 5.86 10.09
C GLY A 110 -0.71 5.31 11.04
N ILE A 111 -0.63 5.86 12.25
CA ILE A 111 0.30 5.37 13.29
C ILE A 111 -0.05 3.92 13.66
N GLY A 112 -1.33 3.62 13.86
CA GLY A 112 -1.80 2.27 14.11
C GLY A 112 -1.49 1.33 12.94
N ALA A 113 -1.72 1.75 11.71
CA ALA A 113 -1.45 0.95 10.52
C ALA A 113 0.06 0.65 10.34
N ALA A 114 0.93 1.62 10.61
CA ALA A 114 2.37 1.44 10.57
C ALA A 114 2.86 0.40 11.60
N ALA A 115 2.34 0.45 12.83
CA ALA A 115 2.67 -0.52 13.87
C ALA A 115 2.09 -1.92 13.58
N TYR A 116 0.91 -1.99 12.96
CA TYR A 116 0.23 -3.25 12.61
C TYR A 116 0.96 -4.05 11.54
N SER A 117 1.54 -3.39 10.55
CA SER A 117 2.08 -4.00 9.33
C SER A 117 3.14 -5.08 9.59
N PRO A 118 4.23 -4.86 10.36
CA PRO A 118 5.22 -5.90 10.60
C PRO A 118 4.68 -7.05 11.46
N ALA A 119 3.78 -6.77 12.41
CA ALA A 119 3.20 -7.79 13.28
C ALA A 119 2.32 -8.76 12.49
N LYS A 120 1.51 -8.28 11.52
CA LYS A 120 0.62 -9.10 10.72
C LYS A 120 1.35 -10.11 9.83
N TYR A 121 2.49 -9.75 9.26
CA TYR A 121 3.30 -10.67 8.47
C TYR A 121 4.12 -11.61 9.36
N GLY A 122 4.64 -11.08 10.46
CA GLY A 122 5.42 -11.87 11.41
C GLY A 122 4.62 -12.97 12.09
N ILE A 123 3.35 -12.72 12.42
CA ILE A 123 2.50 -13.71 13.10
C ILE A 123 2.22 -14.93 12.22
N LEU A 124 2.18 -14.78 10.89
CA LEU A 124 1.96 -15.90 9.98
C LEU A 124 3.01 -16.98 10.14
N GLY A 125 4.29 -16.61 10.30
CA GLY A 125 5.38 -17.55 10.56
C GLY A 125 5.29 -18.26 11.91
N GLU A 126 4.53 -17.73 12.87
CA GLU A 126 4.35 -18.31 14.19
C GLU A 126 3.13 -19.25 14.28
N ILE A 127 2.08 -19.01 13.47
CA ILE A 127 0.84 -19.80 13.50
C ILE A 127 0.71 -20.82 12.38
N THR A 128 1.62 -20.79 11.38
CA THR A 128 1.61 -21.73 10.25
C THR A 128 2.91 -22.51 10.17
N ARG A 129 2.83 -23.73 9.62
CA ARG A 129 4.02 -24.52 9.30
C ARG A 129 4.71 -24.00 8.04
N GLY A 130 6.01 -24.22 7.91
CA GLY A 130 6.83 -23.68 6.82
C GLY A 130 6.32 -24.00 5.40
N ASP A 131 5.77 -25.22 5.19
CA ASP A 131 5.18 -25.66 3.92
C ASP A 131 3.86 -24.92 3.55
N GLN A 132 3.17 -24.39 4.56
CA GLN A 132 1.91 -23.64 4.39
C GLN A 132 2.10 -22.13 4.39
N LEU A 133 3.28 -21.61 4.73
CA LEU A 133 3.55 -20.18 4.89
C LEU A 133 3.26 -19.38 3.60
N VAL A 134 3.58 -19.95 2.44
CA VAL A 134 3.29 -19.31 1.13
C VAL A 134 1.79 -19.16 0.93
N LYS A 135 1.01 -20.21 1.23
CA LYS A 135 -0.45 -20.18 1.14
C LYS A 135 -1.07 -19.20 2.15
N ALA A 136 -0.53 -19.14 3.36
CA ALA A 136 -0.96 -18.21 4.40
C ALA A 136 -0.73 -16.74 3.99
N ASN A 137 0.43 -16.42 3.42
CA ASN A 137 0.70 -15.10 2.86
C ASN A 137 -0.24 -14.76 1.69
N GLY A 138 -0.48 -15.72 0.78
CA GLY A 138 -1.44 -15.54 -0.31
C GLY A 138 -2.86 -15.23 0.17
N LEU A 139 -3.33 -15.92 1.22
CA LEU A 139 -4.63 -15.67 1.83
C LEU A 139 -4.68 -14.30 2.52
N MET A 140 -3.59 -13.89 3.18
CA MET A 140 -3.45 -12.57 3.79
C MET A 140 -3.53 -11.45 2.73
N GLU A 141 -2.82 -11.60 1.60
CA GLU A 141 -2.86 -10.62 0.52
C GLU A 141 -4.23 -10.57 -0.16
N ALA A 142 -4.85 -11.72 -0.40
CA ALA A 142 -6.21 -11.79 -0.95
C ALA A 142 -7.22 -11.08 -0.04
N SER A 143 -7.13 -11.30 1.28
CA SER A 143 -7.94 -10.61 2.28
C SER A 143 -7.70 -9.09 2.25
N THR A 144 -6.44 -8.66 2.14
CA THR A 144 -6.07 -7.25 2.04
C THR A 144 -6.65 -6.59 0.79
N ILE A 145 -6.51 -7.23 -0.38
CA ILE A 145 -7.07 -6.72 -1.64
C ILE A 145 -8.60 -6.62 -1.57
N ALA A 146 -9.25 -7.68 -1.07
CA ALA A 146 -10.71 -7.67 -0.89
C ALA A 146 -11.16 -6.53 0.05
N ALA A 147 -10.42 -6.30 1.14
CA ALA A 147 -10.69 -5.23 2.09
C ALA A 147 -10.49 -3.83 1.46
N ILE A 148 -9.44 -3.64 0.66
CA ILE A 148 -9.20 -2.38 -0.06
C ILE A 148 -10.37 -2.09 -1.02
N LEU A 149 -10.76 -3.08 -1.82
CA LEU A 149 -11.85 -2.93 -2.77
C LEU A 149 -13.18 -2.60 -2.08
N THR A 150 -13.59 -3.47 -1.16
CA THR A 150 -14.89 -3.33 -0.48
C THR A 150 -14.91 -2.10 0.44
N GLY A 151 -13.81 -1.82 1.13
CA GLY A 151 -13.68 -0.66 2.02
C GLY A 151 -13.76 0.66 1.25
N SER A 152 -13.02 0.79 0.14
CA SER A 152 -13.04 2.00 -0.68
C SER A 152 -14.44 2.29 -1.22
N VAL A 153 -15.09 1.27 -1.80
CA VAL A 153 -16.46 1.41 -2.33
C VAL A 153 -17.46 1.71 -1.22
N ALA A 154 -17.40 0.96 -0.11
CA ALA A 154 -18.31 1.20 1.02
C ALA A 154 -18.13 2.60 1.60
N GLY A 155 -16.89 3.09 1.75
CA GLY A 155 -16.62 4.44 2.24
C GLY A 155 -17.27 5.53 1.39
N GLY A 156 -17.20 5.42 0.05
CA GLY A 156 -17.84 6.37 -0.86
C GLY A 156 -19.36 6.26 -0.88
N VAL A 157 -19.89 5.04 -1.08
CA VAL A 157 -21.34 4.80 -1.18
C VAL A 157 -22.08 5.16 0.13
N LEU A 158 -21.52 4.75 1.27
CA LEU A 158 -22.12 5.07 2.57
C LEU A 158 -22.04 6.57 2.89
N ALA A 159 -20.98 7.25 2.44
CA ALA A 159 -20.85 8.70 2.62
C ALA A 159 -21.89 9.47 1.81
N ASP A 160 -22.29 8.98 0.64
CA ASP A 160 -23.38 9.58 -0.16
C ASP A 160 -24.75 9.45 0.54
N TRP A 161 -24.94 8.35 1.28
CA TRP A 161 -26.14 8.17 2.08
C TRP A 161 -26.12 8.99 3.37
N ASN A 162 -25.07 8.80 4.20
CA ASN A 162 -24.86 9.54 5.44
C ASN A 162 -23.41 9.42 5.89
N ILE A 163 -22.69 10.54 5.93
CA ILE A 163 -21.26 10.58 6.28
C ILE A 163 -21.01 10.05 7.70
N TYR A 164 -21.85 10.40 8.67
CA TYR A 164 -21.67 9.94 10.05
C TYR A 164 -21.97 8.45 10.20
N ALA A 165 -22.91 7.91 9.42
CA ALA A 165 -23.12 6.46 9.34
C ALA A 165 -21.88 5.75 8.74
N ALA A 166 -21.30 6.30 7.68
CA ALA A 166 -20.07 5.77 7.08
C ALA A 166 -18.90 5.75 8.08
N LEU A 167 -18.69 6.85 8.80
CA LEU A 167 -17.66 6.95 9.84
C LEU A 167 -17.90 5.96 11.00
N SER A 168 -19.16 5.80 11.43
CA SER A 168 -19.56 4.86 12.49
C SER A 168 -19.29 3.40 12.07
N ILE A 169 -19.57 3.04 10.82
CA ILE A 169 -19.28 1.71 10.26
C ILE A 169 -17.77 1.46 10.25
N CYS A 170 -16.94 2.46 9.94
CA CYS A 170 -15.49 2.34 10.05
C CYS A 170 -15.04 2.05 11.50
N ALA A 171 -15.61 2.76 12.48
CA ALA A 171 -15.33 2.51 13.89
C ALA A 171 -15.76 1.10 14.31
N VAL A 172 -16.92 0.63 13.87
CA VAL A 172 -17.40 -0.75 14.10
C VAL A 172 -16.44 -1.76 13.46
N ALA A 173 -15.95 -1.51 12.24
CA ALA A 173 -14.99 -2.39 11.57
C ALA A 173 -13.69 -2.54 12.40
N TYR A 174 -13.14 -1.45 12.93
CA TYR A 174 -11.99 -1.54 13.85
C TYR A 174 -12.35 -2.25 15.16
N GLY A 175 -13.56 -2.08 15.68
CA GLY A 175 -14.05 -2.83 16.82
C GLY A 175 -14.10 -4.33 16.58
N VAL A 176 -14.59 -4.76 15.40
CA VAL A 176 -14.59 -6.16 14.96
C VAL A 176 -13.16 -6.68 14.80
N ALA A 177 -12.25 -5.89 14.18
CA ALA A 177 -10.84 -6.25 14.06
C ALA A 177 -10.20 -6.44 15.45
N LEU A 178 -10.49 -5.56 16.39
CA LEU A 178 -10.03 -5.66 17.78
C LEU A 178 -10.56 -6.92 18.46
N GLY A 179 -11.85 -7.22 18.32
CA GLY A 179 -12.47 -8.45 18.83
C GLY A 179 -11.85 -9.71 18.23
N ALA A 180 -11.58 -9.71 16.92
CA ALA A 180 -10.88 -10.82 16.28
C ALA A 180 -9.43 -10.98 16.78
N ASN A 181 -8.72 -9.90 17.07
CA ASN A 181 -7.40 -9.94 17.67
C ASN A 181 -7.40 -10.61 19.07
N MET A 182 -8.47 -10.46 19.85
CA MET A 182 -8.61 -11.13 21.16
C MET A 182 -8.74 -12.65 21.05
N LEU A 183 -9.18 -13.14 19.88
CA LEU A 183 -9.29 -14.59 19.61
C LEU A 183 -7.96 -15.22 19.17
N ILE A 184 -6.93 -14.41 18.90
CA ILE A 184 -5.58 -14.89 18.58
C ILE A 184 -4.96 -15.46 19.86
N PRO A 185 -4.44 -16.71 19.83
CA PRO A 185 -3.81 -17.30 21.00
C PRO A 185 -2.60 -16.49 21.44
N HIS A 186 -2.30 -16.56 22.74
CA HIS A 186 -1.14 -15.88 23.30
C HIS A 186 0.15 -16.54 22.80
N LEU A 187 0.85 -15.85 21.91
CA LEU A 187 2.16 -16.25 21.41
C LEU A 187 3.25 -15.49 22.17
N ASN A 188 4.38 -16.15 22.39
CA ASN A 188 5.53 -15.49 23.00
C ASN A 188 6.14 -14.47 22.04
N ALA A 189 6.79 -13.43 22.59
CA ALA A 189 7.57 -12.52 21.79
C ALA A 189 8.74 -13.27 21.12
N ALA A 190 9.04 -12.94 19.86
CA ALA A 190 10.15 -13.57 19.14
C ALA A 190 11.51 -13.25 19.78
N ARG A 191 11.64 -12.06 20.37
CA ARG A 191 12.87 -11.58 21.04
C ARG A 191 12.52 -10.81 22.31
N PRO A 192 12.07 -11.48 23.39
CA PRO A 192 11.67 -10.81 24.62
C PRO A 192 12.88 -10.14 25.30
N GLY A 193 12.65 -8.97 25.88
CA GLY A 193 13.64 -8.30 26.72
C GLY A 193 14.81 -7.63 25.98
N GLN A 194 14.72 -7.45 24.67
CA GLN A 194 15.74 -6.65 23.95
C GLN A 194 15.74 -5.20 24.46
N PRO A 195 16.92 -4.65 24.81
CA PRO A 195 17.00 -3.27 25.23
C PRO A 195 16.65 -2.32 24.08
N TRP A 196 15.87 -1.31 24.38
CA TRP A 196 15.48 -0.27 23.41
C TRP A 196 16.64 0.71 23.21
N HIS A 197 17.32 0.57 22.06
CA HIS A 197 18.37 1.49 21.62
C HIS A 197 17.94 2.18 20.31
N PRO A 198 17.12 3.24 20.36
CA PRO A 198 16.57 3.87 19.15
C PRO A 198 17.64 4.26 18.12
N VAL A 199 18.78 4.75 18.58
CA VAL A 199 19.91 5.14 17.71
C VAL A 199 20.49 3.93 16.97
N GLN A 200 20.65 2.80 17.66
CA GLN A 200 21.19 1.58 17.05
C GLN A 200 20.18 0.97 16.07
N MET A 201 18.89 1.01 16.40
CA MET A 201 17.80 0.55 15.50
C MET A 201 17.80 1.36 14.20
N ALA A 202 17.82 2.69 14.32
CA ALA A 202 17.88 3.58 13.16
C ALA A 202 19.18 3.38 12.34
N SER A 203 20.33 3.25 13.00
CA SER A 203 21.62 3.01 12.34
C SER A 203 21.61 1.70 11.52
N SER A 204 21.11 0.60 12.10
CA SER A 204 20.97 -0.69 11.42
C SER A 204 20.04 -0.62 10.22
N PHE A 205 18.92 0.07 10.36
CA PHE A 205 17.96 0.30 9.28
C PHE A 205 18.57 1.11 8.13
N PHE A 206 19.24 2.24 8.41
CA PHE A 206 19.89 3.03 7.36
C PHE A 206 21.09 2.32 6.72
N SER A 207 21.77 1.42 7.46
CA SER A 207 22.77 0.55 6.87
C SER A 207 22.14 -0.40 5.84
N ALA A 208 20.99 -1.02 6.14
CA ALA A 208 20.25 -1.84 5.19
C ALA A 208 19.80 -1.04 3.95
N CYS A 209 19.32 0.20 4.14
CA CYS A 209 19.02 1.09 3.01
C CYS A 209 20.24 1.28 2.09
N ARG A 210 21.42 1.53 2.67
CA ARG A 210 22.66 1.74 1.90
C ARG A 210 23.08 0.48 1.14
N VAL A 211 22.97 -0.69 1.76
CA VAL A 211 23.30 -1.98 1.12
C VAL A 211 22.42 -2.23 -0.09
N LEU A 212 21.09 -2.12 0.07
CA LEU A 212 20.13 -2.34 -1.03
C LEU A 212 20.26 -1.29 -2.13
N TRP A 213 20.57 -0.04 -1.79
CA TRP A 213 20.77 1.02 -2.79
C TRP A 213 22.02 0.81 -3.64
N ARG A 214 23.06 0.12 -3.13
CA ARG A 214 24.26 -0.22 -3.87
C ARG A 214 24.06 -1.40 -4.82
N ASP A 215 23.15 -2.32 -4.52
CA ASP A 215 22.77 -3.39 -5.43
C ASP A 215 21.91 -2.85 -6.58
N GLY A 216 22.35 -3.06 -7.82
CA GLY A 216 21.69 -2.50 -9.02
C GLY A 216 20.27 -3.03 -9.24
N ASP A 217 20.03 -4.31 -8.95
CA ASP A 217 18.71 -4.94 -9.13
C ASP A 217 17.76 -4.55 -7.99
N ALA A 218 18.25 -4.51 -6.74
CA ALA A 218 17.47 -4.02 -5.61
C ALA A 218 17.10 -2.54 -5.78
N ARG A 219 18.02 -1.71 -6.25
CA ARG A 219 17.78 -0.30 -6.56
C ARG A 219 16.73 -0.12 -7.66
N LEU A 220 16.79 -0.93 -8.73
CA LEU A 220 15.75 -0.93 -9.77
C LEU A 220 14.38 -1.21 -9.18
N SER A 221 14.27 -2.24 -8.34
CA SER A 221 13.02 -2.61 -7.69
C SER A 221 12.53 -1.51 -6.75
N LEU A 222 13.40 -0.97 -5.90
CA LEU A 222 13.04 0.12 -4.98
C LEU A 222 12.51 1.36 -5.72
N ILE A 223 13.17 1.77 -6.81
CA ILE A 223 12.71 2.90 -7.64
C ILE A 223 11.38 2.57 -8.29
N GLY A 224 11.27 1.39 -8.94
CA GLY A 224 10.06 1.01 -9.66
C GLY A 224 8.83 0.87 -8.75
N THR A 225 8.98 0.22 -7.59
CA THR A 225 7.88 0.06 -6.63
C THR A 225 7.48 1.40 -6.01
N SER A 226 8.44 2.25 -5.68
CA SER A 226 8.18 3.60 -5.17
C SER A 226 7.43 4.47 -6.20
N MET A 227 7.83 4.42 -7.47
CA MET A 227 7.13 5.12 -8.55
C MET A 227 5.69 4.62 -8.71
N PHE A 228 5.48 3.30 -8.66
CA PHE A 228 4.15 2.70 -8.78
C PHE A 228 3.21 3.17 -7.67
N TRP A 229 3.65 3.13 -6.40
CA TRP A 229 2.82 3.55 -5.27
C TRP A 229 2.60 5.08 -5.24
N GLY A 230 3.61 5.87 -5.60
CA GLY A 230 3.46 7.31 -5.80
C GLY A 230 2.45 7.64 -6.90
N ALA A 231 2.47 6.89 -8.02
CA ALA A 231 1.48 7.02 -9.09
C ALA A 231 0.08 6.63 -8.63
N GLY A 232 -0.04 5.52 -7.91
CA GLY A 232 -1.32 5.02 -7.41
C GLY A 232 -2.03 6.01 -6.49
N VAL A 233 -1.29 6.64 -5.56
CA VAL A 233 -1.87 7.64 -4.66
C VAL A 233 -2.25 8.92 -5.41
N THR A 234 -1.44 9.36 -6.37
CA THR A 234 -1.74 10.52 -7.21
C THR A 234 -3.01 10.30 -8.01
N LEU A 235 -3.15 9.14 -8.66
CA LEU A 235 -4.35 8.78 -9.41
C LEU A 235 -5.59 8.78 -8.53
N ARG A 236 -5.50 8.23 -7.30
CA ARG A 236 -6.63 8.21 -6.35
C ARG A 236 -7.18 9.60 -6.09
N PHE A 237 -6.33 10.57 -5.81
CA PHE A 237 -6.77 11.94 -5.56
C PHE A 237 -7.17 12.68 -6.85
N LEU A 238 -6.50 12.37 -7.97
CA LEU A 238 -6.91 12.89 -9.28
C LEU A 238 -8.34 12.47 -9.62
N LEU A 239 -8.74 11.22 -9.38
CA LEU A 239 -10.10 10.73 -9.62
C LEU A 239 -11.15 11.54 -8.87
N VAL A 240 -10.87 11.94 -7.62
CA VAL A 240 -11.81 12.72 -6.79
C VAL A 240 -12.13 14.08 -7.42
N LEU A 241 -11.16 14.72 -8.07
CA LEU A 241 -11.38 16.02 -8.75
C LEU A 241 -11.76 15.82 -10.23
N TRP A 242 -11.28 14.77 -10.88
CA TRP A 242 -11.52 14.52 -12.30
C TRP A 242 -12.97 14.10 -12.57
N VAL A 243 -13.60 13.29 -11.74
CA VAL A 243 -14.97 12.80 -11.93
C VAL A 243 -15.97 13.95 -12.04
N PRO A 244 -16.04 14.91 -11.10
CA PRO A 244 -16.95 16.04 -11.25
C PRO A 244 -16.58 16.94 -12.42
N HIS A 245 -15.28 17.12 -12.70
CA HIS A 245 -14.82 18.00 -13.76
C HIS A 245 -15.08 17.43 -15.16
N ALA A 246 -14.77 16.16 -15.40
CA ALA A 246 -14.83 15.53 -16.73
C ALA A 246 -16.18 14.87 -17.04
N LEU A 247 -16.86 14.33 -16.02
CA LEU A 247 -18.11 13.59 -16.16
C LEU A 247 -19.33 14.36 -15.64
N GLY A 248 -19.14 15.46 -14.89
CA GLY A 248 -20.24 16.21 -14.24
C GLY A 248 -20.93 15.44 -13.11
N ILE A 249 -20.33 14.34 -12.61
CA ILE A 249 -20.87 13.51 -11.54
C ILE A 249 -20.28 13.98 -10.21
N THR A 250 -21.13 14.32 -9.24
CA THR A 250 -20.71 14.95 -7.97
C THR A 250 -20.81 14.00 -6.76
N ASP A 251 -21.19 12.74 -6.97
CA ASP A 251 -21.25 11.75 -5.91
C ASP A 251 -19.85 11.34 -5.40
N ASN A 252 -19.80 10.71 -4.22
CA ASN A 252 -18.56 10.18 -3.64
C ASN A 252 -18.34 8.71 -4.05
N ALA A 253 -19.34 8.03 -4.57
CA ALA A 253 -19.27 6.62 -4.98
C ALA A 253 -18.48 6.44 -6.27
N THR A 254 -18.71 7.28 -7.29
CA THR A 254 -18.08 7.11 -8.61
C THR A 254 -16.55 7.15 -8.57
N PRO A 255 -15.88 8.10 -7.90
CA PRO A 255 -14.41 8.05 -7.76
C PRO A 255 -13.90 6.76 -7.08
N THR A 256 -14.64 6.24 -6.09
CA THR A 256 -14.24 5.02 -5.38
C THR A 256 -14.44 3.77 -6.23
N LEU A 257 -15.52 3.70 -7.00
CA LEU A 257 -15.76 2.61 -7.95
C LEU A 257 -14.69 2.59 -9.04
N LEU A 258 -14.32 3.75 -9.59
CA LEU A 258 -13.24 3.89 -10.56
C LEU A 258 -11.90 3.44 -9.96
N ASN A 259 -11.59 3.85 -8.73
CA ASN A 259 -10.39 3.39 -8.03
C ASN A 259 -10.41 1.86 -7.78
N ALA A 260 -11.57 1.27 -7.51
CA ALA A 260 -11.74 -0.17 -7.36
C ALA A 260 -11.43 -0.92 -8.67
N MET A 261 -11.75 -0.36 -9.82
CA MET A 261 -11.43 -0.97 -11.13
C MET A 261 -9.93 -1.06 -11.38
N VAL A 262 -9.14 -0.11 -10.87
CA VAL A 262 -7.67 -0.20 -10.90
C VAL A 262 -7.21 -1.45 -10.14
N ALA A 263 -7.77 -1.71 -8.96
CA ALA A 263 -7.38 -2.88 -8.17
C ALA A 263 -7.81 -4.20 -8.85
N VAL A 264 -8.98 -4.25 -9.50
CA VAL A 264 -9.37 -5.40 -10.34
C VAL A 264 -8.34 -5.62 -11.45
N GLY A 265 -7.94 -4.56 -12.13
CA GLY A 265 -6.88 -4.61 -13.14
C GLY A 265 -5.56 -5.14 -12.59
N ILE A 266 -5.12 -4.69 -11.41
CA ILE A 266 -3.87 -5.15 -10.77
C ILE A 266 -3.88 -6.67 -10.60
N VAL A 267 -4.99 -7.26 -10.17
CA VAL A 267 -5.11 -8.72 -10.02
C VAL A 267 -4.94 -9.43 -11.36
N LEU A 268 -5.56 -8.92 -12.43
CA LEU A 268 -5.42 -9.47 -13.78
C LEU A 268 -3.97 -9.38 -14.28
N GLY A 269 -3.35 -8.22 -14.08
CA GLY A 269 -1.96 -7.97 -14.47
C GLY A 269 -0.95 -8.82 -13.69
N ALA A 270 -1.18 -9.01 -12.39
CA ALA A 270 -0.39 -9.89 -11.54
C ALA A 270 -0.43 -11.35 -12.04
N GLY A 271 -1.62 -11.84 -12.43
CA GLY A 271 -1.78 -13.16 -13.02
C GLY A 271 -1.04 -13.31 -14.35
N GLY A 272 -1.03 -12.27 -15.19
CA GLY A 272 -0.23 -12.21 -16.41
C GLY A 272 1.28 -12.21 -16.14
N ALA A 273 1.73 -11.39 -15.19
CA ALA A 273 3.13 -11.33 -14.80
C ALA A 273 3.67 -12.67 -14.28
N ALA A 274 2.89 -13.35 -13.42
CA ALA A 274 3.26 -14.65 -12.86
C ALA A 274 3.51 -15.74 -13.93
N ARG A 275 2.86 -15.60 -15.11
CA ARG A 275 3.03 -16.54 -16.22
C ARG A 275 4.14 -16.18 -17.20
N LEU A 276 4.39 -14.87 -17.38
CA LEU A 276 5.23 -14.37 -18.48
C LEU A 276 6.58 -13.81 -18.03
N VAL A 277 6.73 -13.53 -16.74
CA VAL A 277 7.93 -12.89 -16.19
C VAL A 277 8.55 -13.75 -15.10
N THR A 278 9.85 -14.03 -15.24
CA THR A 278 10.68 -14.75 -14.26
C THR A 278 11.74 -13.79 -13.69
N LEU A 279 12.42 -14.19 -12.62
CA LEU A 279 13.51 -13.39 -12.03
C LEU A 279 14.63 -13.05 -13.02
N ASP A 280 14.93 -13.97 -13.97
CA ASP A 280 15.97 -13.75 -14.98
C ASP A 280 15.58 -12.71 -16.03
N ASN A 281 14.28 -12.51 -16.26
CA ASN A 281 13.78 -11.61 -17.28
C ASN A 281 12.89 -10.46 -16.73
N VAL A 282 13.05 -10.10 -15.45
CA VAL A 282 12.24 -9.08 -14.76
C VAL A 282 12.11 -7.78 -15.58
N ARG A 283 13.15 -7.39 -16.31
CA ARG A 283 13.15 -6.17 -17.14
C ARG A 283 12.05 -6.15 -18.20
N ARG A 284 11.42 -7.30 -18.52
CA ARG A 284 10.25 -7.36 -19.43
C ARG A 284 9.02 -6.65 -18.87
N CYS A 285 8.96 -6.35 -17.56
CA CYS A 285 7.87 -5.57 -16.98
C CYS A 285 7.99 -4.06 -17.24
N LEU A 286 9.17 -3.53 -17.57
CA LEU A 286 9.43 -2.09 -17.71
C LEU A 286 8.59 -1.41 -18.81
N PRO A 287 8.36 -2.00 -20.00
CA PRO A 287 7.46 -1.40 -20.99
C PRO A 287 6.03 -1.17 -20.45
N ALA A 288 5.53 -2.06 -19.58
CA ALA A 288 4.24 -1.85 -18.93
C ALA A 288 4.25 -0.58 -18.05
N GLY A 289 5.35 -0.32 -17.34
CA GLY A 289 5.52 0.92 -16.58
C GLY A 289 5.45 2.17 -17.48
N PHE A 290 6.06 2.17 -18.66
CA PHE A 290 5.95 3.26 -19.62
C PHE A 290 4.49 3.45 -20.11
N LEU A 291 3.82 2.34 -20.45
CA LEU A 291 2.43 2.37 -20.92
C LEU A 291 1.47 2.87 -19.85
N ILE A 292 1.75 2.70 -18.54
CA ILE A 292 0.95 3.31 -17.46
C ILE A 292 0.84 4.81 -17.68
N GLY A 293 1.95 5.51 -17.91
CA GLY A 293 1.93 6.95 -18.15
C GLY A 293 1.12 7.35 -19.39
N VAL A 294 1.24 6.58 -20.47
CA VAL A 294 0.46 6.80 -21.71
C VAL A 294 -1.04 6.61 -21.44
N VAL A 295 -1.43 5.54 -20.76
CA VAL A 295 -2.84 5.26 -20.43
C VAL A 295 -3.41 6.32 -19.50
N VAL A 296 -2.63 6.86 -18.56
CA VAL A 296 -3.07 7.98 -17.70
C VAL A 296 -3.39 9.22 -18.54
N VAL A 297 -2.58 9.56 -19.53
CA VAL A 297 -2.87 10.68 -20.45
C VAL A 297 -4.18 10.43 -21.20
N ILE A 298 -4.33 9.25 -21.81
CA ILE A 298 -5.53 8.90 -22.56
C ILE A 298 -6.77 8.93 -21.63
N PHE A 299 -6.65 8.38 -20.44
CA PHE A 299 -7.72 8.38 -19.42
C PHE A 299 -8.15 9.81 -19.05
N THR A 300 -7.19 10.68 -18.78
CA THR A 300 -7.46 12.06 -18.33
C THR A 300 -8.29 12.86 -19.37
N LEU A 301 -8.12 12.55 -20.64
CA LEU A 301 -8.81 13.21 -21.75
C LEU A 301 -10.20 12.60 -22.06
N GLN A 302 -10.66 11.58 -21.31
CA GLN A 302 -11.96 10.98 -21.53
C GLN A 302 -13.10 11.83 -20.95
N HIS A 303 -14.27 11.66 -21.54
CA HIS A 303 -15.54 12.27 -21.08
C HIS A 303 -16.65 11.22 -20.96
N ASN A 304 -16.32 9.94 -21.05
CA ASN A 304 -17.26 8.83 -21.00
C ASN A 304 -16.91 7.87 -19.86
N LEU A 305 -17.90 7.56 -19.02
CA LEU A 305 -17.73 6.71 -17.85
C LEU A 305 -17.30 5.28 -18.21
N ILE A 306 -17.84 4.69 -19.30
CA ILE A 306 -17.50 3.33 -19.74
C ILE A 306 -16.05 3.25 -20.19
N SER A 307 -15.59 4.25 -20.97
CA SER A 307 -14.18 4.38 -21.37
C SER A 307 -13.28 4.53 -20.17
N ALA A 308 -13.69 5.32 -19.15
CA ALA A 308 -12.95 5.51 -17.93
C ALA A 308 -12.78 4.17 -17.17
N TYR A 309 -13.84 3.38 -16.99
CA TYR A 309 -13.76 2.05 -16.37
C TYR A 309 -12.78 1.14 -17.11
N SER A 310 -12.88 1.06 -18.43
CA SER A 310 -12.03 0.19 -19.26
C SER A 310 -10.56 0.58 -19.17
N LEU A 311 -10.26 1.89 -19.24
CA LEU A 311 -8.90 2.40 -19.15
C LEU A 311 -8.29 2.21 -17.75
N LEU A 312 -9.09 2.31 -16.70
CA LEU A 312 -8.60 2.08 -15.32
C LEU A 312 -8.35 0.60 -15.04
N ILE A 313 -9.14 -0.32 -15.59
CA ILE A 313 -8.83 -1.76 -15.57
C ILE A 313 -7.51 -2.03 -16.31
N LEU A 314 -7.33 -1.45 -17.51
CA LEU A 314 -6.09 -1.58 -18.28
C LEU A 314 -4.90 -1.01 -17.51
N LEU A 315 -5.06 0.18 -16.93
CA LEU A 315 -4.02 0.82 -16.11
C LEU A 315 -3.64 -0.05 -14.92
N GLY A 316 -4.63 -0.62 -14.24
CA GLY A 316 -4.41 -1.59 -13.16
C GLY A 316 -3.67 -2.84 -13.65
N ALA A 317 -4.05 -3.38 -14.80
CA ALA A 317 -3.39 -4.57 -15.37
C ALA A 317 -1.93 -4.31 -15.73
N LEU A 318 -1.64 -3.17 -16.34
CA LEU A 318 -0.25 -2.73 -16.57
C LEU A 318 0.50 -2.54 -15.26
N GLY A 319 -0.16 -1.97 -14.24
CA GLY A 319 0.39 -1.78 -12.90
C GLY A 319 0.74 -3.10 -12.21
N GLY A 320 -0.17 -4.07 -12.21
CA GLY A 320 0.07 -5.40 -11.65
C GLY A 320 1.19 -6.14 -12.38
N PHE A 321 1.23 -6.05 -13.71
CA PHE A 321 2.29 -6.63 -14.53
C PHE A 321 3.65 -5.98 -14.26
N PHE A 322 3.68 -4.70 -13.92
CA PHE A 322 4.89 -3.95 -13.60
C PHE A 322 5.39 -4.23 -12.18
N ILE A 323 4.51 -4.18 -11.15
CA ILE A 323 4.91 -4.20 -9.74
C ILE A 323 5.31 -5.58 -9.23
N VAL A 324 4.60 -6.65 -9.68
CA VAL A 324 4.79 -8.01 -9.13
C VAL A 324 6.19 -8.55 -9.35
N PRO A 325 6.79 -8.48 -10.56
CA PRO A 325 8.16 -8.95 -10.77
C PRO A 325 9.20 -8.13 -10.01
N LEU A 326 8.98 -6.83 -9.86
CA LEU A 326 9.89 -5.95 -9.10
C LEU A 326 9.87 -6.29 -7.61
N ASN A 327 8.70 -6.57 -7.04
CA ASN A 327 8.58 -7.03 -5.66
C ASN A 327 9.32 -8.36 -5.45
N ALA A 328 9.15 -9.32 -6.37
CA ALA A 328 9.84 -10.61 -6.29
C ALA A 328 11.37 -10.47 -6.36
N LEU A 329 11.85 -9.60 -7.26
CA LEU A 329 13.28 -9.31 -7.39
C LEU A 329 13.84 -8.69 -6.11
N LEU A 330 13.15 -7.73 -5.51
CA LEU A 330 13.59 -7.10 -4.27
C LEU A 330 13.62 -8.08 -3.10
N GLN A 331 12.61 -8.95 -2.99
CA GLN A 331 12.57 -9.97 -1.95
C GLN A 331 13.75 -10.95 -2.08
N GLU A 332 14.07 -11.38 -3.29
CA GLU A 332 15.20 -12.29 -3.54
C GLU A 332 16.54 -11.62 -3.20
N ARG A 333 16.79 -10.40 -3.69
CA ARG A 333 18.00 -9.64 -3.39
C ARG A 333 18.11 -9.27 -1.92
N GLY A 334 17.00 -8.89 -1.31
CA GLY A 334 16.93 -8.55 0.11
C GLY A 334 17.20 -9.73 1.02
N LYS A 335 16.63 -10.90 0.70
CA LYS A 335 16.88 -12.15 1.44
C LYS A 335 18.36 -12.52 1.44
N ALA A 336 19.03 -12.34 0.29
CA ALA A 336 20.46 -12.66 0.12
C ALA A 336 21.40 -11.66 0.81
N SER A 337 20.95 -10.42 1.12
CA SER A 337 21.86 -9.35 1.61
C SER A 337 21.55 -8.87 3.03
N VAL A 338 20.37 -8.30 3.26
CA VAL A 338 19.99 -7.63 4.53
C VAL A 338 18.94 -8.38 5.33
N GLY A 339 18.43 -9.48 4.78
CA GLY A 339 17.29 -10.22 5.29
C GLY A 339 15.95 -9.69 4.77
N ALA A 340 14.98 -10.60 4.62
CA ALA A 340 13.69 -10.29 4.01
C ALA A 340 12.91 -9.16 4.74
N GLY A 341 12.92 -9.16 6.07
CA GLY A 341 12.21 -8.15 6.87
C GLY A 341 12.78 -6.74 6.67
N ASN A 342 14.11 -6.61 6.68
CA ASN A 342 14.77 -5.33 6.43
C ASN A 342 14.52 -4.83 5.00
N ALA A 343 14.54 -5.72 4.02
CA ALA A 343 14.27 -5.35 2.63
C ALA A 343 12.85 -4.79 2.45
N ILE A 344 11.84 -5.44 3.05
CA ILE A 344 10.46 -4.96 3.05
C ILE A 344 10.34 -3.61 3.77
N ALA A 345 11.03 -3.44 4.90
CA ALA A 345 10.99 -2.16 5.63
C ALA A 345 11.60 -1.01 4.81
N VAL A 346 12.72 -1.26 4.10
CA VAL A 346 13.33 -0.28 3.19
C VAL A 346 12.42 0.01 2.00
N GLN A 347 11.79 -1.00 1.43
CA GLN A 347 10.80 -0.85 0.37
C GLN A 347 9.65 0.04 0.81
N ASN A 348 9.06 -0.25 1.97
CA ASN A 348 7.97 0.54 2.54
C ASN A 348 8.38 2.01 2.78
N LEU A 349 9.62 2.25 3.22
CA LEU A 349 10.13 3.62 3.36
C LEU A 349 10.17 4.33 2.01
N GLY A 350 10.69 3.69 0.96
CA GLY A 350 10.76 4.25 -0.40
C GLY A 350 9.38 4.54 -0.97
N GLU A 351 8.46 3.59 -0.86
CA GLU A 351 7.08 3.70 -1.34
C GLU A 351 6.31 4.82 -0.63
N ASN A 352 6.34 4.85 0.71
CA ASN A 352 5.67 5.90 1.47
C ASN A 352 6.34 7.26 1.29
N GLY A 353 7.66 7.31 1.12
CA GLY A 353 8.40 8.54 0.77
C GLY A 353 7.97 9.09 -0.59
N ALA A 354 7.85 8.23 -1.60
CA ALA A 354 7.35 8.61 -2.92
C ALA A 354 5.89 9.07 -2.87
N MET A 355 5.02 8.36 -2.11
CA MET A 355 3.64 8.78 -1.90
C MET A 355 3.55 10.16 -1.24
N LEU A 356 4.34 10.42 -0.19
CA LEU A 356 4.35 11.70 0.49
C LEU A 356 4.79 12.85 -0.44
N LEU A 357 5.86 12.62 -1.23
CA LEU A 357 6.33 13.58 -2.22
C LEU A 357 5.25 13.88 -3.28
N MET A 358 4.64 12.84 -3.83
CA MET A 358 3.62 12.98 -4.87
C MET A 358 2.36 13.66 -4.35
N LEU A 359 1.92 13.36 -3.13
CA LEU A 359 0.80 14.03 -2.48
C LEU A 359 1.08 15.52 -2.25
N GLY A 360 2.30 15.86 -1.82
CA GLY A 360 2.73 17.24 -1.64
C GLY A 360 2.75 18.02 -2.95
N LEU A 361 3.32 17.42 -4.01
CA LEU A 361 3.32 18.02 -5.35
C LEU A 361 1.91 18.19 -5.90
N TYR A 362 1.06 17.16 -5.77
CA TYR A 362 -0.34 17.21 -6.19
C TYR A 362 -1.09 18.33 -5.47
N SER A 363 -0.99 18.41 -4.14
CA SER A 363 -1.60 19.47 -3.34
C SER A 363 -1.14 20.86 -3.77
N LEU A 364 0.17 21.02 -4.06
CA LEU A 364 0.74 22.29 -4.51
C LEU A 364 0.17 22.71 -5.86
N VAL A 365 0.13 21.82 -6.87
CA VAL A 365 -0.36 22.18 -8.21
C VAL A 365 -1.86 22.47 -8.19
N VAL A 366 -2.65 21.77 -7.38
CA VAL A 366 -4.07 22.08 -7.15
C VAL A 366 -4.23 23.46 -6.50
N LYS A 367 -3.43 23.76 -5.46
CA LYS A 367 -3.43 25.08 -4.79
C LYS A 367 -3.06 26.22 -5.73
N LEU A 368 -2.17 25.98 -6.69
CA LEU A 368 -1.79 26.95 -7.72
C LEU A 368 -2.86 27.16 -8.81
N GLY A 369 -3.99 26.44 -8.72
CA GLY A 369 -5.10 26.56 -9.67
C GLY A 369 -4.85 25.90 -11.02
N VAL A 370 -3.90 24.96 -11.11
CA VAL A 370 -3.66 24.17 -12.33
C VAL A 370 -4.89 23.32 -12.61
N SER A 371 -5.36 23.30 -13.86
CA SER A 371 -6.56 22.54 -14.23
C SER A 371 -6.35 21.04 -14.04
N VAL A 372 -7.41 20.34 -13.64
CA VAL A 372 -7.38 18.88 -13.37
C VAL A 372 -6.87 18.09 -14.58
N ILE A 373 -7.25 18.52 -15.79
CA ILE A 373 -6.77 17.89 -17.05
C ILE A 373 -5.25 18.11 -17.22
N ALA A 374 -4.75 19.32 -16.97
CA ALA A 374 -3.31 19.61 -17.06
C ALA A 374 -2.51 18.80 -16.01
N ILE A 375 -3.05 18.63 -14.79
CA ILE A 375 -2.45 17.79 -13.74
C ILE A 375 -2.36 16.35 -14.23
N GLY A 376 -3.45 15.77 -14.72
CA GLY A 376 -3.48 14.37 -15.17
C GLY A 376 -2.58 14.10 -16.38
N VAL A 377 -2.62 14.97 -17.39
CA VAL A 377 -1.76 14.86 -18.58
C VAL A 377 -0.29 15.05 -18.19
N GLY A 378 0.03 16.09 -17.42
CA GLY A 378 1.39 16.35 -16.95
C GLY A 378 1.95 15.19 -16.13
N PHE A 379 1.14 14.64 -15.21
CA PHE A 379 1.50 13.47 -14.41
C PHE A 379 1.79 12.25 -15.30
N GLY A 380 0.92 11.91 -16.26
CA GLY A 380 1.10 10.76 -17.14
C GLY A 380 2.36 10.90 -18.01
N VAL A 381 2.63 12.10 -18.57
CA VAL A 381 3.84 12.38 -19.35
C VAL A 381 5.10 12.26 -18.49
N LEU A 382 5.12 12.90 -17.32
CA LEU A 382 6.27 12.83 -16.40
C LEU A 382 6.55 11.41 -15.95
N PHE A 383 5.52 10.61 -15.65
CA PHE A 383 5.67 9.21 -15.27
C PHE A 383 6.27 8.38 -16.41
N ALA A 384 5.75 8.51 -17.64
CA ALA A 384 6.29 7.83 -18.83
C ALA A 384 7.76 8.20 -19.07
N LEU A 385 8.11 9.49 -18.99
CA LEU A 385 9.47 9.97 -19.14
C LEU A 385 10.40 9.42 -18.05
N ALA A 386 9.95 9.38 -16.80
CA ALA A 386 10.74 8.82 -15.69
C ALA A 386 11.04 7.33 -15.88
N ILE A 387 10.07 6.54 -16.35
CA ILE A 387 10.30 5.12 -16.70
C ILE A 387 11.23 5.00 -17.90
N ALA A 388 11.09 5.83 -18.94
CA ALA A 388 11.98 5.83 -20.10
C ALA A 388 13.44 6.14 -19.70
N LEU A 389 13.64 7.11 -18.80
CA LEU A 389 14.95 7.43 -18.23
C LEU A 389 15.52 6.27 -17.41
N LEU A 390 14.70 5.59 -16.63
CA LEU A 390 15.10 4.39 -15.89
C LEU A 390 15.55 3.28 -16.84
N CYS A 391 14.83 3.04 -17.94
CA CYS A 391 15.19 2.07 -18.97
C CYS A 391 16.50 2.42 -19.65
N THR A 392 16.70 3.69 -20.05
CA THR A 392 17.95 4.14 -20.69
C THR A 392 19.15 4.03 -19.76
N TRP A 393 18.97 4.40 -18.49
CA TRP A 393 20.01 4.24 -17.47
C TRP A 393 20.44 2.77 -17.32
N LEU A 394 19.50 1.84 -17.29
CA LEU A 394 19.79 0.39 -17.22
C LEU A 394 20.56 -0.12 -18.43
N ILE A 395 20.23 0.37 -19.63
CA ILE A 395 20.93 -0.02 -20.88
C ILE A 395 22.37 0.50 -20.85
N VAL A 396 22.57 1.76 -20.46
CA VAL A 396 23.89 2.38 -20.39
C VAL A 396 24.79 1.71 -19.35
N THR A 397 24.25 1.45 -18.15
CA THR A 397 25.03 0.76 -17.10
C THR A 397 25.43 -0.66 -17.51
N LYS A 398 24.54 -1.39 -18.20
CA LYS A 398 24.86 -2.75 -18.70
C LYS A 398 25.93 -2.71 -19.80
N ARG A 399 25.92 -1.71 -20.68
CA ARG A 399 26.94 -1.53 -21.73
C ARG A 399 28.31 -1.24 -21.10
N ARG A 400 28.37 -0.30 -20.11
CA ARG A 400 29.61 0.03 -19.39
C ARG A 400 30.20 -1.16 -18.65
N ALA A 401 29.37 -1.98 -17.99
CA ALA A 401 29.83 -3.19 -17.31
C ALA A 401 30.39 -4.25 -18.28
N ARG A 402 29.83 -4.34 -19.49
CA ARG A 402 30.36 -5.24 -20.53
C ARG A 402 31.67 -4.74 -21.12
N SER A 403 31.83 -3.44 -21.33
CA SER A 403 33.09 -2.88 -21.85
C SER A 403 34.21 -2.88 -20.81
N ALA A 404 33.93 -2.88 -19.52
CA ALA A 404 34.91 -2.99 -18.44
C ALA A 404 35.31 -4.43 -18.09
N GLY A 405 34.55 -5.43 -18.50
CA GLY A 405 34.83 -6.84 -18.27
C GLY A 405 35.48 -7.56 -19.49
N THR A 406 35.82 -6.79 -20.52
CA THR A 406 36.55 -7.27 -21.71
C THR A 406 38.03 -6.85 -21.72
N GLU A 407 38.51 -6.20 -20.63
CA GLU A 407 39.94 -6.04 -20.32
C GLU A 407 40.31 -6.97 -19.16
#